data_db2b99229d03265ffd74338955a7d392
#
_entry.id   db2b99229d03265ffd74338955a7d392
#
_cell.length_a   1.000
_cell.length_b   1.000
_cell.length_c   1.000
_cell.angle_alpha   90.00
_cell.angle_beta   90.00
_cell.angle_gamma   90.00
#
_symmetry.space_group_name_H-M   'P 1'
#
loop_
_entity.id
_entity.type
_entity.pdbx_description
1 polymer ?
#
loop_
_entity_poly.entity_id
_entity_poly.type
_entity_poly.pdbx_seq_one_letter_code
_entity_poly.pdbx_strand_id
1 'polypeptide(L)'
;MTLPREIYADEKGTLHQVPVRELKERRKAALSLQNDTTLELNELLADIELTDIRTTAGRLMLNEVLAVSFEHGTFGIHFAETPAGKEAAAGRSERFIRLETLRNIRIVVDASCVEVYANDGMEVFSTRWFPAENKLRIRSNFDVSSASVYPLEP
;
A
#
# COMPACT_ATOMS: atom_id res chain seq x y z
N MET A 1 -7.96 -12.18 -7.81
CA MET A 1 -8.12 -11.31 -9.00
C MET A 1 -7.46 -9.99 -8.67
N THR A 2 -6.61 -9.47 -9.54
CA THR A 2 -6.01 -8.13 -9.39
C THR A 2 -6.97 -7.05 -9.90
N LEU A 3 -6.77 -5.81 -9.43
CA LEU A 3 -7.51 -4.68 -9.96
C LEU A 3 -7.11 -4.39 -11.42
N PRO A 4 -8.00 -3.86 -12.25
CA PRO A 4 -7.63 -3.37 -13.57
C PRO A 4 -6.58 -2.27 -13.47
N ARG A 5 -5.62 -2.29 -14.42
CA ARG A 5 -4.50 -1.33 -14.45
C ARG A 5 -4.38 -0.67 -15.81
N GLU A 6 -3.98 0.58 -15.80
CA GLU A 6 -3.47 1.28 -16.98
C GLU A 6 -1.95 1.10 -17.03
N ILE A 7 -1.42 0.93 -18.23
CA ILE A 7 0.03 0.81 -18.46
C ILE A 7 0.43 1.94 -19.39
N TYR A 8 1.48 2.68 -19.03
CA TYR A 8 2.06 3.72 -19.87
C TYR A 8 3.59 3.68 -19.78
N ALA A 9 4.25 4.25 -20.78
CA ALA A 9 5.69 4.49 -20.78
C ALA A 9 5.95 5.97 -20.53
N ASP A 10 6.94 6.28 -19.70
CA ASP A 10 7.41 7.64 -19.52
C ASP A 10 8.35 8.08 -20.66
N GLU A 11 8.84 9.32 -20.63
CA GLU A 11 9.72 9.88 -21.64
C GLU A 11 11.05 9.11 -21.80
N LYS A 12 11.45 8.35 -20.79
CA LYS A 12 12.64 7.50 -20.80
C LYS A 12 12.36 6.07 -21.26
N GLY A 13 11.10 5.76 -21.58
CA GLY A 13 10.65 4.42 -21.95
C GLY A 13 10.43 3.47 -20.78
N THR A 14 10.45 3.96 -19.52
CA THR A 14 10.14 3.15 -18.34
C THR A 14 8.63 2.87 -18.30
N LEU A 15 8.27 1.60 -18.11
CA LEU A 15 6.87 1.20 -17.99
C LEU A 15 6.37 1.46 -16.57
N HIS A 16 5.17 2.02 -16.51
CA HIS A 16 4.43 2.25 -15.28
C HIS A 16 3.10 1.50 -15.33
N GLN A 17 2.69 0.93 -14.21
CA GLN A 17 1.37 0.35 -14.02
C GLN A 17 0.67 1.11 -12.91
N VAL A 18 -0.52 1.59 -13.17
CA VAL A 18 -1.33 2.32 -12.17
C VAL A 18 -2.75 1.77 -12.16
N PRO A 19 -3.47 1.87 -11.03
CA PRO A 19 -4.89 1.54 -11.02
C PRO A 19 -5.64 2.37 -12.05
N VAL A 20 -6.67 1.79 -12.67
CA VAL A 20 -7.53 2.53 -13.61
C VAL A 20 -8.08 3.81 -12.98
N ARG A 21 -8.20 4.86 -13.80
CA ARG A 21 -8.61 6.19 -13.32
C ARG A 21 -9.99 6.20 -12.67
N GLU A 22 -10.88 5.32 -13.08
CA GLU A 22 -12.24 5.17 -12.56
C GLU A 22 -12.25 4.82 -11.06
N LEU A 23 -11.16 4.25 -10.53
CA LEU A 23 -11.04 4.00 -9.10
C LEU A 23 -11.13 5.29 -8.27
N LYS A 24 -10.63 6.41 -8.82
CA LYS A 24 -10.70 7.71 -8.14
C LYS A 24 -12.12 8.23 -7.99
N GLU A 25 -13.01 7.87 -8.91
CA GLU A 25 -14.43 8.26 -8.84
C GLU A 25 -15.16 7.58 -7.67
N ARG A 26 -14.61 6.46 -7.17
CA ARG A 26 -15.15 5.73 -6.02
C ARG A 26 -14.59 6.20 -4.67
N ARG A 27 -13.70 7.19 -4.67
CA ARG A 27 -13.14 7.73 -3.44
C ARG A 27 -14.14 8.57 -2.68
N LYS A 28 -14.30 8.29 -1.40
CA LYS A 28 -14.95 9.18 -0.43
C LYS A 28 -13.99 10.30 -0.03
N ALA A 29 -14.43 11.19 0.87
CA ALA A 29 -13.60 12.28 1.38
C ALA A 29 -12.28 11.76 1.95
N ALA A 30 -11.18 12.46 1.65
CA ALA A 30 -9.86 12.11 2.13
C ALA A 30 -9.77 12.25 3.66
N LEU A 31 -9.11 11.28 4.28
CA LEU A 31 -8.70 11.31 5.67
C LEU A 31 -7.18 11.47 5.74
N SER A 32 -6.71 12.33 6.61
CA SER A 32 -5.26 12.50 6.82
C SER A 32 -4.74 11.39 7.72
N LEU A 33 -3.68 10.71 7.27
CA LEU A 33 -2.96 9.73 8.07
C LEU A 33 -1.84 10.44 8.84
N GLN A 34 -1.99 10.58 10.13
CA GLN A 34 -1.00 11.21 11.00
C GLN A 34 0.16 10.23 11.27
N ASN A 35 1.37 10.77 11.35
CA ASN A 35 2.57 9.96 11.60
C ASN A 35 2.43 9.12 12.86
N ASP A 36 2.69 7.82 12.70
CA ASP A 36 2.70 6.81 13.75
C ASP A 36 1.40 6.71 14.58
N THR A 37 0.28 7.14 14.00
CA THR A 37 -1.06 7.10 14.58
C THR A 37 -1.92 6.15 13.74
N THR A 38 -2.68 5.28 14.41
CA THR A 38 -3.57 4.34 13.73
C THR A 38 -4.85 5.03 13.28
N LEU A 39 -5.15 4.93 11.98
CA LEU A 39 -6.43 5.28 11.39
C LEU A 39 -7.25 4.00 11.19
N GLU A 40 -8.48 3.97 11.66
CA GLU A 40 -9.39 2.83 11.49
C GLU A 40 -10.54 3.16 10.52
N LEU A 41 -10.79 2.26 9.57
CA LEU A 41 -11.95 2.24 8.70
C LEU A 41 -12.81 1.02 9.01
N ASN A 42 -14.12 1.15 8.82
CA ASN A 42 -15.07 0.07 9.11
C ASN A 42 -15.13 -1.03 8.04
N GLU A 43 -14.41 -0.85 6.92
CA GLU A 43 -14.38 -1.78 5.79
C GLU A 43 -12.96 -1.95 5.26
N LEU A 44 -12.70 -3.07 4.63
CA LEU A 44 -11.43 -3.38 3.95
C LEU A 44 -11.40 -2.80 2.52
N LEU A 45 -11.78 -1.53 2.38
CA LEU A 45 -11.85 -0.83 1.09
C LEU A 45 -11.20 0.55 1.22
N ALA A 46 -10.01 0.72 0.66
CA ALA A 46 -9.29 1.99 0.73
C ALA A 46 -8.30 2.18 -0.42
N ASP A 47 -8.08 3.43 -0.77
CA ASP A 47 -7.01 3.90 -1.64
C ASP A 47 -6.12 4.84 -0.81
N ILE A 48 -4.86 4.49 -0.63
CA ILE A 48 -3.92 5.16 0.28
C ILE A 48 -2.80 5.76 -0.56
N GLU A 49 -2.51 7.04 -0.35
CA GLU A 49 -1.44 7.74 -1.06
C GLU A 49 -0.46 8.39 -0.08
N LEU A 50 0.82 8.06 -0.21
CA LEU A 50 1.94 8.71 0.46
C LEU A 50 2.78 9.42 -0.61
N THR A 51 2.96 10.73 -0.47
CA THR A 51 3.68 11.57 -1.45
C THR A 51 4.88 12.27 -0.83
N ASP A 52 5.91 12.49 -1.65
CA ASP A 52 7.16 13.13 -1.25
C ASP A 52 7.80 12.45 -0.03
N ILE A 53 8.09 11.17 -0.17
CA ILE A 53 8.77 10.39 0.86
C ILE A 53 10.20 10.88 1.01
N ARG A 54 10.62 11.22 2.24
CA ARG A 54 11.90 11.86 2.56
C ARG A 54 12.86 10.95 3.30
N THR A 55 12.37 9.82 3.82
CA THR A 55 13.17 8.92 4.64
C THR A 55 13.85 7.82 3.83
N THR A 56 15.00 7.36 4.34
CA THR A 56 15.68 6.16 3.85
C THR A 56 15.15 4.88 4.49
N ALA A 57 14.28 5.00 5.49
CA ALA A 57 13.62 3.89 6.16
C ALA A 57 12.21 4.30 6.60
N GLY A 58 11.26 3.41 6.40
CA GLY A 58 9.87 3.61 6.82
C GLY A 58 9.06 2.34 6.65
N ARG A 59 7.90 2.32 7.31
CA ARG A 59 6.98 1.20 7.29
C ARG A 59 5.54 1.70 7.37
N LEU A 60 4.68 1.11 6.55
CA LEU A 60 3.25 1.22 6.67
C LEU A 60 2.69 -0.16 7.02
N MET A 61 1.87 -0.21 8.07
CA MET A 61 1.23 -1.44 8.54
C MET A 61 -0.26 -1.42 8.22
N LEU A 62 -0.75 -2.53 7.71
CA LEU A 62 -2.17 -2.82 7.57
C LEU A 62 -2.55 -3.89 8.60
N ASN A 63 -3.47 -3.57 9.51
CA ASN A 63 -3.98 -4.44 10.59
C ASN A 63 -2.87 -5.08 11.45
N GLU A 64 -1.69 -4.44 11.53
CA GLU A 64 -0.50 -4.99 12.22
C GLU A 64 -0.06 -6.38 11.69
N VAL A 65 -0.56 -6.81 10.52
CA VAL A 65 -0.25 -8.13 9.94
C VAL A 65 0.49 -8.05 8.60
N LEU A 66 0.24 -7.02 7.79
CA LEU A 66 0.91 -6.82 6.50
C LEU A 66 1.68 -5.51 6.51
N ALA A 67 2.98 -5.59 6.27
CA ALA A 67 3.86 -4.44 6.19
C ALA A 67 4.24 -4.11 4.75
N VAL A 68 4.23 -2.82 4.42
CA VAL A 68 4.90 -2.24 3.26
C VAL A 68 6.08 -1.45 3.80
N SER A 69 7.30 -1.82 3.43
CA SER A 69 8.51 -1.25 4.03
C SER A 69 9.55 -0.83 3.00
N PHE A 70 10.30 0.18 3.38
CA PHE A 70 11.51 0.62 2.68
C PHE A 70 12.62 0.80 3.71
N GLU A 71 13.76 0.19 3.45
CA GLU A 71 14.93 0.29 4.31
C GLU A 71 16.20 0.15 3.48
N HIS A 72 17.02 1.20 3.49
CA HIS A 72 18.34 1.22 2.87
C HIS A 72 18.37 0.62 1.45
N GLY A 73 17.50 1.10 0.59
CA GLY A 73 17.45 0.66 -0.81
C GLY A 73 16.76 -0.68 -1.05
N THR A 74 16.02 -1.19 -0.07
CA THR A 74 15.20 -2.39 -0.20
C THR A 74 13.74 -2.05 0.06
N PHE A 75 12.89 -2.28 -0.93
CA PHE A 75 11.46 -2.05 -0.85
C PHE A 75 10.69 -3.35 -0.98
N GLY A 76 9.64 -3.53 -0.20
CA GLY A 76 8.83 -4.73 -0.33
C GLY A 76 7.65 -4.83 0.62
N ILE A 77 7.04 -6.01 0.59
CA ILE A 77 5.92 -6.40 1.42
C ILE A 77 6.27 -7.66 2.20
N HIS A 78 5.84 -7.72 3.45
CA HIS A 78 5.96 -8.93 4.27
C HIS A 78 4.85 -9.01 5.31
N PHE A 79 4.54 -10.23 5.73
CA PHE A 79 3.60 -10.46 6.82
C PHE A 79 4.34 -10.52 8.15
N ALA A 80 3.67 -10.07 9.21
CA ALA A 80 4.23 -10.13 10.56
C ALA A 80 4.45 -11.59 11.01
N GLU A 81 5.52 -11.82 11.76
CA GLU A 81 5.86 -13.15 12.32
C GLU A 81 5.01 -13.54 13.55
N THR A 82 3.88 -12.89 13.71
CA THR A 82 2.89 -13.20 14.75
C THR A 82 1.92 -14.27 14.28
N PRO A 83 1.19 -14.97 15.18
CA PRO A 83 0.13 -15.90 14.78
C PRO A 83 -0.90 -15.26 13.85
N ALA A 84 -1.35 -14.03 14.15
CA ALA A 84 -2.28 -13.29 13.31
C ALA A 84 -1.69 -12.97 11.92
N GLY A 85 -0.40 -12.62 11.84
CA GLY A 85 0.30 -12.37 10.58
C GLY A 85 0.40 -13.61 9.72
N LYS A 86 0.73 -14.76 10.32
CA LYS A 86 0.79 -16.05 9.62
C LYS A 86 -0.58 -16.51 9.11
N GLU A 87 -1.62 -16.30 9.89
CA GLU A 87 -2.99 -16.59 9.48
C GLU A 87 -3.42 -15.69 8.32
N ALA A 88 -3.19 -14.38 8.42
CA ALA A 88 -3.49 -13.43 7.36
C ALA A 88 -2.72 -13.71 6.07
N ALA A 89 -1.48 -14.21 6.16
CA ALA A 89 -0.65 -14.59 5.02
C ALA A 89 -1.16 -15.82 4.28
N ALA A 90 -1.79 -16.76 4.98
CA ALA A 90 -2.24 -18.04 4.41
C ALA A 90 -1.18 -18.71 3.54
N GLY A 91 0.05 -18.82 4.05
CA GLY A 91 1.18 -19.45 3.38
C GLY A 91 1.92 -18.58 2.36
N ARG A 92 1.59 -17.30 2.23
CA ARG A 92 2.30 -16.37 1.32
C ARG A 92 3.60 -15.91 1.95
N SER A 93 4.62 -15.78 1.11
CA SER A 93 5.94 -15.31 1.52
C SER A 93 6.12 -13.81 1.28
N GLU A 94 7.14 -13.26 1.89
CA GLU A 94 7.63 -11.91 1.66
C GLU A 94 8.18 -11.73 0.25
N ARG A 95 8.16 -10.49 -0.24
CA ARG A 95 8.75 -10.10 -1.54
C ARG A 95 9.42 -8.75 -1.41
N PHE A 96 10.69 -8.70 -1.81
CA PHE A 96 11.51 -7.49 -1.78
C PHE A 96 12.22 -7.26 -3.10
N ILE A 97 12.47 -6.00 -3.42
CA ILE A 97 13.28 -5.56 -4.56
C ILE A 97 14.30 -4.53 -4.11
N ARG A 98 15.35 -4.37 -4.90
CA ARG A 98 16.26 -3.23 -4.79
C ARG A 98 15.61 -2.01 -5.41
N LEU A 99 15.59 -0.91 -4.66
CA LEU A 99 15.04 0.35 -5.09
C LEU A 99 15.89 1.47 -4.49
N GLU A 100 16.62 2.22 -5.33
CA GLU A 100 17.53 3.26 -4.83
C GLU A 100 16.81 4.39 -4.13
N THR A 101 15.70 4.82 -4.69
CA THR A 101 14.91 5.95 -4.18
C THR A 101 13.43 5.60 -4.19
N LEU A 102 12.78 5.81 -3.06
CA LEU A 102 11.33 5.73 -2.93
C LEU A 102 10.77 7.14 -2.82
N ARG A 103 9.97 7.57 -3.80
CA ARG A 103 9.37 8.90 -3.85
C ARG A 103 7.93 8.93 -3.38
N ASN A 104 7.17 7.93 -3.73
CA ASN A 104 5.76 7.81 -3.37
C ASN A 104 5.32 6.35 -3.31
N ILE A 105 4.24 6.12 -2.57
CA ILE A 105 3.56 4.83 -2.49
C ILE A 105 2.06 5.08 -2.66
N ARG A 106 1.42 4.23 -3.47
CA ARG A 106 -0.04 4.10 -3.48
C ARG A 106 -0.40 2.67 -3.14
N ILE A 107 -1.36 2.49 -2.24
CA ILE A 107 -1.82 1.16 -1.82
C ILE A 107 -3.33 1.11 -2.02
N VAL A 108 -3.80 0.10 -2.72
CA VAL A 108 -5.24 -0.17 -2.86
C VAL A 108 -5.57 -1.44 -2.12
N VAL A 109 -6.49 -1.33 -1.19
CA VAL A 109 -7.06 -2.45 -0.43
C VAL A 109 -8.46 -2.70 -0.95
N ASP A 110 -8.70 -3.90 -1.47
CA ASP A 110 -10.01 -4.37 -1.93
C ASP A 110 -10.30 -5.74 -1.31
N ALA A 111 -10.96 -5.72 -0.17
CA ALA A 111 -11.25 -6.90 0.65
C ALA A 111 -9.98 -7.74 0.91
N SER A 112 -9.86 -8.89 0.27
CA SER A 112 -8.72 -9.79 0.42
C SER A 112 -7.58 -9.55 -0.59
N CYS A 113 -7.63 -8.46 -1.36
CA CYS A 113 -6.59 -8.08 -2.30
C CYS A 113 -5.90 -6.79 -1.85
N VAL A 114 -4.58 -6.78 -1.84
CA VAL A 114 -3.77 -5.59 -1.59
C VAL A 114 -2.81 -5.41 -2.75
N GLU A 115 -2.84 -4.22 -3.36
CA GLU A 115 -1.93 -3.83 -4.41
C GLU A 115 -1.10 -2.62 -3.95
N VAL A 116 0.21 -2.69 -4.15
CA VAL A 116 1.17 -1.67 -3.75
C VAL A 116 1.91 -1.17 -4.98
N TYR A 117 1.87 0.13 -5.20
CA TYR A 117 2.51 0.81 -6.32
C TYR A 117 3.56 1.77 -5.77
N ALA A 118 4.80 1.60 -6.17
CA ALA A 118 5.90 2.48 -5.79
C ALA A 118 6.35 3.33 -6.99
N ASN A 119 6.71 4.58 -6.72
CA ASN A 119 7.25 5.50 -7.72
C ASN A 119 6.38 5.58 -8.98
N ASP A 120 5.12 5.99 -8.81
CA ASP A 120 4.12 6.12 -9.87
C ASP A 120 3.86 4.80 -10.63
N GLY A 121 4.02 3.67 -9.94
CA GLY A 121 3.77 2.36 -10.53
C GLY A 121 4.92 1.78 -11.35
N MET A 122 6.15 2.28 -11.16
CA MET A 122 7.35 1.63 -11.71
C MET A 122 7.53 0.23 -11.14
N GLU A 123 7.21 0.07 -9.86
CA GLU A 123 7.22 -1.22 -9.16
C GLU A 123 5.85 -1.50 -8.56
N VAL A 124 5.35 -2.71 -8.76
CA VAL A 124 4.03 -3.11 -8.29
C VAL A 124 4.09 -4.48 -7.62
N PHE A 125 3.52 -4.55 -6.43
CA PHE A 125 3.25 -5.81 -5.73
C PHE A 125 1.76 -6.05 -5.61
N SER A 126 1.32 -7.28 -5.80
CA SER A 126 -0.04 -7.72 -5.49
C SER A 126 0.01 -8.90 -4.54
N THR A 127 -0.81 -8.88 -3.53
CA THR A 127 -0.95 -10.00 -2.61
C THR A 127 -2.41 -10.21 -2.20
N ARG A 128 -2.73 -11.44 -1.85
CA ARG A 128 -3.93 -11.75 -1.09
C ARG A 128 -3.58 -11.72 0.39
N TRP A 129 -4.53 -11.33 1.20
CA TRP A 129 -4.42 -11.36 2.66
C TRP A 129 -5.77 -11.69 3.27
N PHE A 130 -5.77 -12.21 4.48
CA PHE A 130 -6.98 -12.66 5.16
C PHE A 130 -6.97 -12.17 6.62
N PRO A 131 -7.21 -10.86 6.86
CA PRO A 131 -7.27 -10.35 8.21
C PRO A 131 -8.49 -10.92 8.94
N ALA A 132 -8.37 -11.08 10.27
CA ALA A 132 -9.41 -11.69 11.08
C ALA A 132 -10.69 -10.84 11.19
N GLU A 133 -10.54 -9.52 11.04
CA GLU A 133 -11.65 -8.55 11.15
C GLU A 133 -11.92 -7.87 9.82
N ASN A 134 -13.18 -7.53 9.57
CA ASN A 134 -13.59 -6.72 8.42
C ASN A 134 -13.43 -5.21 8.70
N LYS A 135 -12.30 -4.84 9.29
CA LYS A 135 -11.90 -3.45 9.56
C LYS A 135 -10.48 -3.23 9.07
N LEU A 136 -10.20 -2.06 8.58
CA LEU A 136 -8.87 -1.68 8.12
C LEU A 136 -8.24 -0.69 9.10
N ARG A 137 -7.12 -1.10 9.71
CA ARG A 137 -6.28 -0.23 10.53
C ARG A 137 -4.99 0.06 9.77
N ILE A 138 -4.68 1.34 9.64
CA ILE A 138 -3.54 1.83 8.87
C ILE A 138 -2.66 2.65 9.80
N ARG A 139 -1.36 2.32 9.85
CA ARG A 139 -0.36 3.08 10.60
C ARG A 139 0.91 3.20 9.79
N SER A 140 1.48 4.38 9.72
CA SER A 140 2.69 4.66 8.96
C SER A 140 3.64 5.55 9.75
N ASN A 141 4.94 5.25 9.68
CA ASN A 141 6.01 6.10 10.18
C ASN A 141 6.88 6.70 9.07
N PHE A 142 6.45 6.60 7.81
CA PHE A 142 7.13 7.31 6.73
C PHE A 142 7.08 8.82 6.94
N ASP A 143 8.21 9.49 6.76
CA ASP A 143 8.26 10.96 6.69
C ASP A 143 7.86 11.38 5.27
N VAL A 144 6.71 12.05 5.17
CA VAL A 144 6.07 12.39 3.90
C VAL A 144 5.52 13.82 3.96
N SER A 145 5.36 14.47 2.81
CA SER A 145 4.64 15.74 2.74
C SER A 145 3.13 15.57 2.87
N SER A 146 2.60 14.44 2.39
CA SER A 146 1.18 14.12 2.46
C SER A 146 0.97 12.61 2.59
N ALA A 147 0.08 12.23 3.50
CA ALA A 147 -0.43 10.87 3.65
C ALA A 147 -1.95 10.94 3.72
N SER A 148 -2.62 10.47 2.66
CA SER A 148 -4.06 10.52 2.51
C SER A 148 -4.64 9.13 2.37
N VAL A 149 -5.76 8.91 3.05
CA VAL A 149 -6.54 7.67 2.96
C VAL A 149 -7.93 8.03 2.43
N TYR A 150 -8.29 7.41 1.34
CA TYR A 150 -9.61 7.55 0.72
C TYR A 150 -10.39 6.25 0.94
N PRO A 151 -11.38 6.22 1.84
CA PRO A 151 -12.31 5.10 1.86
C PRO A 151 -12.98 4.98 0.48
N LEU A 152 -13.17 3.76 0.00
CA LEU A 152 -13.78 3.51 -1.30
C LEU A 152 -15.27 3.14 -1.12
N GLU A 153 -16.08 3.49 -2.10
CA GLU A 153 -17.42 2.95 -2.24
C GLU A 153 -17.34 1.49 -2.69
N PRO A 154 -18.22 0.62 -2.15
CA PRO A 154 -18.28 -0.79 -2.57
C PRO A 154 -18.58 -0.99 -4.04
#